data_cb12de70787b71ed95c7ca2a24fe61dc
#
_entry.id   cb12de70787b71ed95c7ca2a24fe61dc
#
_cell.length_a   1.000
_cell.length_b   1.000
_cell.length_c   1.000
_cell.angle_alpha   90.00
_cell.angle_beta   90.00
_cell.angle_gamma   90.00
#
_symmetry.space_group_name_H-M   'P 1'
#
loop_
_entity.id
_entity.type
_entity.pdbx_description
1 polymer ?
#
loop_
_entity_poly.entity_id
_entity_poly.type
_entity_poly.pdbx_seq_one_letter_code
_entity_poly.pdbx_strand_id
1 'polypeptide(L)'
;SSRGCPFHCQYCLSGMNDRVRFRSVPLVLKELQAFVDAGVHQVKFVDRTFNCSPAHHRPLIAYMIAVDKPINFHLEIEPGVLTDDDIDLLAQAPKGRIQLEMGIQTTYEPTLKAIHRHNDWPRITHIMERLVALGTMHLHLDLIVGLPYEDYGHLRQSFNDIYALHPHKLQIVS
;
A
#
# COMPACT_ATOMS: atom_id res chain seq x y z
N SER A 1 7.68 10.45 -3.66
CA SER A 1 9.03 10.03 -4.04
C SER A 1 9.10 9.54 -5.48
N SER A 2 7.97 9.11 -6.06
CA SER A 2 7.85 8.68 -7.46
C SER A 2 6.64 9.30 -8.15
N ARG A 3 6.57 9.18 -9.48
CA ARG A 3 5.41 9.52 -10.31
C ARG A 3 5.16 8.43 -11.34
N GLY A 4 3.89 8.10 -11.56
CA GLY A 4 3.44 6.98 -12.40
C GLY A 4 3.14 5.75 -11.57
N CYS A 5 2.62 4.72 -12.22
CA CYS A 5 2.29 3.42 -11.63
C CYS A 5 2.66 2.34 -12.64
N PRO A 6 3.23 1.20 -12.23
CA PRO A 6 3.55 0.12 -13.15
C PRO A 6 2.33 -0.72 -13.56
N PHE A 7 1.18 -0.46 -12.94
CA PHE A 7 -0.07 -1.17 -13.19
C PHE A 7 -1.01 -0.36 -14.09
N HIS A 8 -1.84 -1.05 -14.88
CA HIS A 8 -2.71 -0.46 -15.88
C HIS A 8 -4.20 -0.68 -15.57
N CYS A 9 -4.56 -0.50 -14.28
CA CYS A 9 -5.96 -0.64 -13.86
C CYS A 9 -6.85 0.37 -14.61
N GLN A 10 -7.92 -0.11 -15.25
CA GLN A 10 -8.76 0.70 -16.15
C GLN A 10 -9.51 1.86 -15.47
N TYR A 11 -9.82 1.73 -14.20
CA TYR A 11 -10.49 2.79 -13.43
C TYR A 11 -9.53 3.88 -12.94
N CYS A 12 -8.21 3.69 -13.10
CA CYS A 12 -7.21 4.56 -12.48
C CYS A 12 -6.54 5.49 -13.49
N LEU A 13 -6.63 6.79 -13.27
CA LEU A 13 -5.96 7.80 -14.11
C LEU A 13 -4.42 7.67 -14.12
N SER A 14 -3.85 7.04 -13.10
CA SER A 14 -2.39 6.85 -12.99
C SER A 14 -1.87 5.72 -13.88
N GLY A 15 -2.72 4.81 -14.35
CA GLY A 15 -2.38 3.74 -15.30
C GLY A 15 -2.15 4.22 -16.74
N MET A 16 -2.36 5.52 -17.01
CA MET A 16 -2.15 6.10 -18.35
C MET A 16 -0.66 6.35 -18.69
N ASN A 17 0.26 6.19 -17.75
CA ASN A 17 1.69 6.41 -17.95
C ASN A 17 2.46 5.11 -17.82
N ASP A 18 3.12 4.67 -18.90
CA ASP A 18 3.89 3.42 -18.96
C ASP A 18 5.21 3.42 -18.16
N ARG A 19 5.57 4.53 -17.54
CA ARG A 19 6.85 4.67 -16.85
C ARG A 19 6.71 5.26 -15.45
N VAL A 20 7.20 4.51 -14.46
CA VAL A 20 7.45 5.08 -13.13
C VAL A 20 8.75 5.88 -13.16
N ARG A 21 8.71 7.11 -12.68
CA ARG A 21 9.87 8.00 -12.55
C ARG A 21 10.16 8.20 -11.07
N PHE A 22 11.34 7.84 -10.66
CA PHE A 22 11.80 7.96 -9.27
C PHE A 22 12.65 9.22 -9.08
N ARG A 23 12.46 9.89 -7.97
CA ARG A 23 13.43 10.87 -7.45
C ARG A 23 14.62 10.11 -6.87
N SER A 24 15.80 10.69 -6.86
CA SER A 24 16.95 10.04 -6.24
C SER A 24 16.73 9.84 -4.74
N VAL A 25 17.09 8.68 -4.23
CA VAL A 25 16.94 8.35 -2.80
C VAL A 25 17.59 9.41 -1.89
N PRO A 26 18.83 9.88 -2.14
CA PRO A 26 19.42 10.93 -1.29
C PRO A 26 18.58 12.22 -1.22
N LEU A 27 17.94 12.61 -2.33
CA LEU A 27 17.11 13.80 -2.35
C LEU A 27 15.83 13.61 -1.52
N VAL A 28 15.19 12.43 -1.63
CA VAL A 28 14.00 12.11 -0.83
C VAL A 28 14.35 12.05 0.66
N LEU A 29 15.47 11.42 1.02
CA LEU A 29 15.93 11.37 2.40
C LEU A 29 16.19 12.76 3.00
N LYS A 30 16.79 13.67 2.21
CA LYS A 30 16.99 15.07 2.64
C LYS A 30 15.66 15.78 2.91
N GLU A 31 14.64 15.55 2.07
CA GLU A 31 13.30 16.14 2.28
C GLU A 31 12.60 15.54 3.50
N LEU A 32 12.69 14.22 3.69
CA LEU A 32 12.15 13.56 4.88
C LEU A 32 12.80 14.09 6.16
N GLN A 33 14.13 14.30 6.15
CA GLN A 33 14.84 14.89 7.28
C GLN A 33 14.31 16.29 7.60
N ALA A 34 14.05 17.11 6.60
CA ALA A 34 13.49 18.45 6.80
C ALA A 34 12.09 18.41 7.47
N PHE A 35 11.22 17.44 7.10
CA PHE A 35 9.94 17.24 7.79
C PHE A 35 10.12 16.77 9.24
N VAL A 36 11.05 15.87 9.47
CA VAL A 36 11.39 15.40 10.84
C VAL A 36 11.90 16.55 11.69
N ASP A 37 12.79 17.38 11.16
CA ASP A 37 13.35 18.54 11.87
C ASP A 37 12.28 19.61 12.16
N ALA A 38 11.32 19.78 11.25
CA ALA A 38 10.17 20.68 11.43
C ALA A 38 9.12 20.14 12.42
N GLY A 39 9.28 18.94 12.96
CA GLY A 39 8.35 18.34 13.93
C GLY A 39 7.00 17.94 13.34
N VAL A 40 6.94 17.60 12.05
CA VAL A 40 5.73 17.11 11.40
C VAL A 40 5.30 15.78 12.01
N HIS A 41 4.01 15.65 12.36
CA HIS A 41 3.49 14.42 12.97
C HIS A 41 3.21 13.28 12.00
N GLN A 42 2.89 13.61 10.75
CA GLN A 42 2.62 12.63 9.71
C GLN A 42 3.10 13.11 8.35
N VAL A 43 3.69 12.20 7.57
CA VAL A 43 4.02 12.38 6.16
C VAL A 43 3.24 11.34 5.35
N LYS A 44 2.31 11.78 4.50
CA LYS A 44 1.65 10.92 3.53
C LYS A 44 2.42 10.99 2.20
N PHE A 45 2.88 9.84 1.74
CA PHE A 45 3.42 9.69 0.39
C PHE A 45 2.27 9.63 -0.61
N VAL A 46 2.45 10.33 -1.72
CA VAL A 46 1.47 10.36 -2.84
C VAL A 46 1.95 9.51 -4.03
N ASP A 47 2.88 8.63 -3.79
CA ASP A 47 3.28 7.58 -4.72
C ASP A 47 2.10 6.64 -4.95
N ARG A 48 1.80 6.31 -6.21
CA ARG A 48 0.66 5.43 -6.54
C ARG A 48 0.90 3.97 -6.24
N THR A 49 2.17 3.58 -6.12
CA THR A 49 2.63 2.27 -5.66
C THR A 49 4.02 2.45 -5.10
N PHE A 50 4.10 2.77 -3.82
CA PHE A 50 5.36 3.11 -3.16
C PHE A 50 6.39 1.96 -3.25
N ASN A 51 5.92 0.72 -3.17
CA ASN A 51 6.76 -0.48 -3.12
C ASN A 51 7.05 -1.11 -4.51
N CYS A 52 6.89 -0.36 -5.61
CA CYS A 52 7.13 -0.91 -6.95
C CYS A 52 8.63 -1.09 -7.34
N SER A 53 9.56 -0.64 -6.52
CA SER A 53 11.01 -0.82 -6.75
C SER A 53 11.77 -1.01 -5.44
N PRO A 54 12.28 -2.22 -5.13
CA PRO A 54 13.05 -2.49 -3.91
C PRO A 54 14.25 -1.56 -3.73
N ALA A 55 14.98 -1.25 -4.81
CA ALA A 55 16.11 -0.33 -4.77
C ALA A 55 15.73 1.11 -4.36
N HIS A 56 14.45 1.48 -4.53
CA HIS A 56 13.94 2.79 -4.15
C HIS A 56 13.31 2.78 -2.76
N HIS A 57 12.37 1.85 -2.51
CA HIS A 57 11.58 1.91 -1.27
C HIS A 57 12.32 1.39 -0.04
N ARG A 58 13.18 0.37 -0.15
CA ARG A 58 13.87 -0.20 1.02
C ARG A 58 14.75 0.80 1.77
N PRO A 59 15.61 1.61 1.11
CA PRO A 59 16.37 2.64 1.80
C PRO A 59 15.49 3.69 2.48
N LEU A 60 14.32 4.02 1.90
CA LEU A 60 13.38 4.97 2.48
C LEU A 60 12.71 4.37 3.72
N ILE A 61 12.26 3.10 3.67
CA ILE A 61 11.69 2.40 4.83
C ILE A 61 12.74 2.28 5.96
N ALA A 62 13.98 1.92 5.63
CA ALA A 62 15.05 1.83 6.62
C ALA A 62 15.27 3.18 7.33
N TYR A 63 15.27 4.27 6.60
CA TYR A 63 15.33 5.62 7.18
C TYR A 63 14.12 5.90 8.09
N MET A 64 12.89 5.62 7.64
CA MET A 64 11.68 5.83 8.43
C MET A 64 11.71 5.07 9.76
N ILE A 65 12.25 3.85 9.75
CA ILE A 65 12.42 3.03 10.96
C ILE A 65 13.43 3.66 11.91
N ALA A 66 14.53 4.19 11.39
CA ALA A 66 15.63 4.73 12.17
C ALA A 66 15.38 6.12 12.79
N VAL A 67 14.36 6.85 12.33
CA VAL A 67 14.03 8.18 12.87
C VAL A 67 13.70 8.11 14.35
N ASP A 68 14.37 8.94 15.16
CA ASP A 68 14.20 9.00 16.61
C ASP A 68 13.15 10.06 17.07
N LYS A 69 12.17 10.38 16.24
CA LYS A 69 11.09 11.31 16.57
C LYS A 69 9.72 10.67 16.34
N PRO A 70 8.69 11.09 17.07
CA PRO A 70 7.33 10.56 16.91
C PRO A 70 6.71 11.12 15.63
N ILE A 71 6.90 10.40 14.54
CA ILE A 71 6.36 10.71 13.22
C ILE A 71 5.77 9.43 12.60
N ASN A 72 4.64 9.56 11.92
CA ASN A 72 4.01 8.49 11.14
C ASN A 72 4.25 8.70 9.64
N PHE A 73 4.53 7.61 8.93
CA PHE A 73 4.65 7.59 7.46
C PHE A 73 3.53 6.76 6.86
N HIS A 74 2.71 7.39 6.03
CA HIS A 74 1.59 6.76 5.36
C HIS A 74 1.99 6.44 3.90
N LEU A 75 1.93 5.17 3.53
CA LEU A 75 2.40 4.62 2.26
C LEU A 75 1.26 3.91 1.53
N GLU A 76 1.02 4.26 0.27
CA GLU A 76 0.13 3.51 -0.63
C GLU A 76 0.96 2.41 -1.31
N ILE A 77 0.62 1.14 -1.08
CA ILE A 77 1.37 -0.01 -1.57
C ILE A 77 0.48 -1.01 -2.31
N GLU A 78 1.12 -1.84 -3.14
CA GLU A 78 0.49 -3.02 -3.72
C GLU A 78 0.94 -4.26 -2.91
N PRO A 79 0.03 -4.95 -2.19
CA PRO A 79 0.42 -6.06 -1.33
C PRO A 79 1.02 -7.23 -2.11
N GLY A 80 0.54 -7.51 -3.32
CA GLY A 80 1.00 -8.64 -4.13
C GLY A 80 2.47 -8.59 -4.53
N VAL A 81 3.12 -7.41 -4.47
CA VAL A 81 4.55 -7.26 -4.80
C VAL A 81 5.47 -7.17 -3.60
N LEU A 82 4.94 -7.21 -2.36
CA LEU A 82 5.77 -7.32 -1.17
C LEU A 82 6.51 -8.67 -1.16
N THR A 83 7.78 -8.62 -0.81
CA THR A 83 8.63 -9.79 -0.62
C THR A 83 8.81 -10.09 0.87
N ASP A 84 9.35 -11.26 1.20
CA ASP A 84 9.69 -11.61 2.57
C ASP A 84 10.70 -10.61 3.18
N ASP A 85 11.72 -10.21 2.41
CA ASP A 85 12.68 -9.19 2.85
C ASP A 85 12.00 -7.85 3.19
N ASP A 86 10.94 -7.47 2.46
CA ASP A 86 10.21 -6.23 2.72
C ASP A 86 9.40 -6.36 4.02
N ILE A 87 8.81 -7.52 4.28
CA ILE A 87 8.09 -7.79 5.54
C ILE A 87 9.05 -7.83 6.73
N ASP A 88 10.22 -8.47 6.56
CA ASP A 88 11.26 -8.55 7.60
C ASP A 88 11.84 -7.14 7.91
N LEU A 89 11.95 -6.27 6.90
CA LEU A 89 12.31 -4.88 7.11
C LEU A 89 11.20 -4.12 7.87
N LEU A 90 9.95 -4.27 7.45
CA LEU A 90 8.79 -3.64 8.09
C LEU A 90 8.60 -4.11 9.55
N ALA A 91 8.98 -5.35 9.86
CA ALA A 91 8.91 -5.90 11.21
C ALA A 91 9.77 -5.12 12.23
N GLN A 92 10.79 -4.40 11.75
CA GLN A 92 11.67 -3.57 12.58
C GLN A 92 11.05 -2.20 12.92
N ALA A 93 9.90 -1.86 12.33
CA ALA A 93 9.29 -0.55 12.54
C ALA A 93 8.73 -0.40 13.97
N PRO A 94 9.02 0.70 14.66
CA PRO A 94 8.36 1.02 15.92
C PRO A 94 6.84 1.12 15.74
N LYS A 95 6.08 0.77 16.76
CA LYS A 95 4.62 0.83 16.74
C LYS A 95 4.13 2.23 16.34
N GLY A 96 3.22 2.28 15.36
CA GLY A 96 2.63 3.52 14.84
C GLY A 96 3.53 4.31 13.88
N ARG A 97 4.74 3.82 13.57
CA ARG A 97 5.67 4.47 12.65
C ARG A 97 5.19 4.44 11.21
N ILE A 98 4.61 3.32 10.78
CA ILE A 98 4.20 3.10 9.40
C ILE A 98 2.71 2.77 9.35
N GLN A 99 2.02 3.38 8.41
CA GLN A 99 0.68 3.05 7.98
C GLN A 99 0.72 2.60 6.52
N LEU A 100 0.14 1.45 6.23
CA LEU A 100 0.04 0.90 4.88
C LEU A 100 -1.40 1.00 4.40
N GLU A 101 -1.61 1.64 3.25
CA GLU A 101 -2.88 1.69 2.52
C GLU A 101 -2.76 0.80 1.28
N MET A 102 -3.70 -0.14 1.13
CA MET A 102 -3.66 -1.19 0.12
C MET A 102 -5.00 -1.32 -0.58
N GLY A 103 -5.03 -1.02 -1.87
CA GLY A 103 -6.23 -1.21 -2.68
C GLY A 103 -6.40 -2.67 -3.05
N ILE A 104 -7.38 -3.37 -2.49
CA ILE A 104 -7.79 -4.71 -2.93
C ILE A 104 -8.83 -4.60 -4.05
N GLN A 105 -9.74 -3.66 -3.90
CA GLN A 105 -10.81 -3.25 -4.80
C GLN A 105 -11.96 -4.26 -4.88
N THR A 106 -11.69 -5.51 -5.13
CA THR A 106 -12.64 -6.64 -5.16
C THR A 106 -11.89 -7.97 -5.07
N THR A 107 -12.55 -9.04 -4.66
CA THR A 107 -12.05 -10.42 -4.75
C THR A 107 -12.71 -11.19 -5.91
N TYR A 108 -13.65 -10.56 -6.63
CA TYR A 108 -14.39 -11.20 -7.72
C TYR A 108 -13.58 -11.22 -9.02
N GLU A 109 -13.15 -12.42 -9.44
CA GLU A 109 -12.24 -12.63 -10.57
C GLU A 109 -12.72 -12.04 -11.92
N PRO A 110 -14.02 -12.15 -12.30
CA PRO A 110 -14.49 -11.51 -13.54
C PRO A 110 -14.32 -9.98 -13.55
N THR A 111 -14.54 -9.35 -12.39
CA THR A 111 -14.31 -7.91 -12.21
C THR A 111 -12.83 -7.58 -12.30
N LEU A 112 -11.96 -8.33 -11.61
CA LEU A 112 -10.51 -8.14 -11.67
C LEU A 112 -9.98 -8.18 -13.10
N LYS A 113 -10.44 -9.16 -13.89
CA LYS A 113 -10.09 -9.24 -15.32
C LYS A 113 -10.58 -8.03 -16.12
N ALA A 114 -11.82 -7.61 -15.88
CA ALA A 114 -12.41 -6.48 -16.59
C ALA A 114 -11.70 -5.15 -16.31
N ILE A 115 -11.21 -4.95 -15.09
CA ILE A 115 -10.48 -3.74 -14.70
C ILE A 115 -8.95 -3.85 -14.89
N HIS A 116 -8.48 -4.91 -15.54
CA HIS A 116 -7.04 -5.18 -15.79
C HIS A 116 -6.22 -5.20 -14.49
N ARG A 117 -6.78 -5.80 -13.45
CA ARG A 117 -6.11 -5.99 -12.16
C ARG A 117 -5.91 -7.48 -11.89
N HIS A 118 -4.76 -7.84 -11.34
CA HIS A 118 -4.46 -9.19 -10.88
C HIS A 118 -4.23 -9.17 -9.38
N ASN A 119 -5.07 -9.92 -8.64
CA ASN A 119 -4.92 -10.16 -7.22
C ASN A 119 -4.66 -11.66 -7.01
N ASP A 120 -3.45 -12.01 -6.65
CA ASP A 120 -3.15 -13.35 -6.12
C ASP A 120 -3.69 -13.42 -4.69
N TRP A 121 -4.97 -13.82 -4.55
CA TRP A 121 -5.68 -13.77 -3.27
C TRP A 121 -5.00 -14.61 -2.18
N PRO A 122 -4.56 -15.87 -2.42
CA PRO A 122 -3.79 -16.63 -1.44
C PRO A 122 -2.53 -15.92 -0.96
N ARG A 123 -1.79 -15.30 -1.87
CA ARG A 123 -0.59 -14.54 -1.55
C ARG A 123 -0.92 -13.30 -0.72
N ILE A 124 -1.94 -12.54 -1.12
CA ILE A 124 -2.38 -11.33 -0.39
C ILE A 124 -2.80 -11.69 1.03
N THR A 125 -3.59 -12.76 1.19
CA THR A 125 -4.02 -13.27 2.49
C THR A 125 -2.82 -13.60 3.38
N HIS A 126 -1.87 -14.37 2.86
CA HIS A 126 -0.64 -14.72 3.59
C HIS A 126 0.18 -13.49 4.02
N ILE A 127 0.34 -12.51 3.13
CA ILE A 127 1.03 -11.25 3.44
C ILE A 127 0.28 -10.49 4.54
N MET A 128 -1.05 -10.39 4.43
CA MET A 128 -1.87 -9.69 5.43
C MET A 128 -1.80 -10.35 6.81
N GLU A 129 -1.86 -11.68 6.87
CA GLU A 129 -1.70 -12.42 8.14
C GLU A 129 -0.36 -12.10 8.81
N ARG A 130 0.71 -12.06 8.04
CA ARG A 130 2.04 -11.68 8.56
C ARG A 130 2.08 -10.24 9.05
N LEU A 131 1.55 -9.30 8.27
CA LEU A 131 1.53 -7.87 8.66
C LEU A 131 0.65 -7.62 9.90
N VAL A 132 -0.50 -8.29 10.00
CA VAL A 132 -1.37 -8.23 11.19
C VAL A 132 -0.65 -8.80 12.42
N ALA A 133 0.05 -9.93 12.26
CA ALA A 133 0.78 -10.58 13.35
C ALA A 133 1.92 -9.70 13.92
N LEU A 134 2.50 -8.79 13.12
CA LEU A 134 3.51 -7.84 13.62
C LEU A 134 2.91 -6.86 14.64
N GLY A 135 1.65 -6.45 14.48
CA GLY A 135 0.95 -5.57 15.45
C GLY A 135 1.53 -4.16 15.59
N THR A 136 2.44 -3.75 14.73
CA THR A 136 3.16 -2.47 14.82
C THR A 136 2.66 -1.40 13.85
N MET A 137 1.97 -1.81 12.77
CA MET A 137 1.53 -0.93 11.68
C MET A 137 0.02 -0.76 11.66
N HIS A 138 -0.45 0.38 11.14
CA HIS A 138 -1.84 0.57 10.80
C HIS A 138 -2.09 0.09 9.38
N LEU A 139 -2.99 -0.89 9.22
CA LEU A 139 -3.33 -1.50 7.94
C LEU A 139 -4.69 -0.99 7.47
N HIS A 140 -4.72 -0.37 6.31
CA HIS A 140 -5.89 0.21 5.68
C HIS A 140 -6.13 -0.48 4.34
N LEU A 141 -7.31 -1.07 4.15
CA LEU A 141 -7.70 -1.74 2.91
C LEU A 141 -8.85 -1.01 2.23
N ASP A 142 -8.83 -0.99 0.90
CA ASP A 142 -9.85 -0.32 0.09
C ASP A 142 -10.61 -1.30 -0.79
N LEU A 143 -11.92 -1.08 -0.87
CA LEU A 143 -12.86 -1.67 -1.82
C LEU A 143 -13.46 -0.59 -2.71
N ILE A 144 -13.76 -0.93 -3.97
CA ILE A 144 -14.52 -0.07 -4.87
C ILE A 144 -15.90 -0.69 -5.11
N VAL A 145 -16.95 0.13 -5.02
CA VAL A 145 -18.33 -0.23 -5.36
C VAL A 145 -18.65 0.24 -6.77
N GLY A 146 -19.41 -0.56 -7.50
CA GLY A 146 -19.86 -0.20 -8.85
C GLY A 146 -18.89 -0.60 -9.96
N LEU A 147 -17.99 -1.52 -9.66
CA LEU A 147 -17.10 -2.12 -10.67
C LEU A 147 -17.88 -2.99 -11.67
N PRO A 148 -17.37 -3.16 -12.91
CA PRO A 148 -18.00 -3.98 -13.93
C PRO A 148 -18.23 -5.42 -13.45
N TYR A 149 -19.39 -5.99 -13.80
CA TYR A 149 -19.80 -7.38 -13.49
C TYR A 149 -19.98 -7.71 -12.01
N GLU A 150 -19.86 -6.74 -11.12
CA GLU A 150 -20.03 -6.93 -9.68
C GLU A 150 -21.43 -6.50 -9.23
N ASP A 151 -22.24 -7.45 -8.79
CA ASP A 151 -23.50 -7.19 -8.14
C ASP A 151 -23.35 -7.12 -6.61
N TYR A 152 -24.45 -6.88 -5.90
CA TYR A 152 -24.45 -6.80 -4.43
C TYR A 152 -23.93 -8.09 -3.76
N GLY A 153 -24.22 -9.26 -4.35
CA GLY A 153 -23.77 -10.55 -3.80
C GLY A 153 -22.24 -10.68 -3.85
N HIS A 154 -21.64 -10.30 -4.98
CA HIS A 154 -20.19 -10.31 -5.16
C HIS A 154 -19.48 -9.26 -4.32
N LEU A 155 -20.03 -8.05 -4.24
CA LEU A 155 -19.53 -7.00 -3.35
C LEU A 155 -19.54 -7.45 -1.89
N ARG A 156 -20.63 -8.05 -1.43
CA ARG A 156 -20.75 -8.60 -0.07
C ARG A 156 -19.72 -9.69 0.19
N GLN A 157 -19.46 -10.55 -0.80
CA GLN A 157 -18.40 -11.57 -0.67
C GLN A 157 -17.04 -10.92 -0.54
N SER A 158 -16.69 -9.97 -1.42
CA SER A 158 -15.43 -9.22 -1.37
C SER A 158 -15.26 -8.50 -0.02
N PHE A 159 -16.33 -7.89 0.48
CA PHE A 159 -16.33 -7.27 1.81
C PHE A 159 -15.99 -8.27 2.92
N ASN A 160 -16.65 -9.43 2.92
CA ASN A 160 -16.43 -10.45 3.94
C ASN A 160 -15.02 -11.04 3.87
N ASP A 161 -14.52 -11.30 2.66
CA ASP A 161 -13.16 -11.81 2.44
C ASP A 161 -12.11 -10.85 3.02
N ILE A 162 -12.27 -9.54 2.75
CA ILE A 162 -11.33 -8.52 3.22
C ILE A 162 -11.49 -8.25 4.71
N TYR A 163 -12.73 -8.24 5.21
CA TYR A 163 -13.01 -8.05 6.63
C TYR A 163 -12.40 -9.17 7.49
N ALA A 164 -12.38 -10.41 6.97
CA ALA A 164 -11.74 -11.55 7.61
C ALA A 164 -10.21 -11.42 7.74
N LEU A 165 -9.56 -10.52 6.99
CA LEU A 165 -8.13 -10.21 7.13
C LEU A 165 -7.83 -9.29 8.34
N HIS A 166 -8.84 -8.86 9.07
CA HIS A 166 -8.72 -7.99 10.25
C HIS A 166 -7.92 -6.68 10.02
N PRO A 167 -8.20 -5.90 8.96
CA PRO A 167 -7.57 -4.61 8.80
C PRO A 167 -7.96 -3.66 9.92
N HIS A 168 -7.12 -2.68 10.23
CA HIS A 168 -7.45 -1.62 11.18
C HIS A 168 -8.50 -0.65 10.61
N LYS A 169 -8.52 -0.49 9.30
CA LYS A 169 -9.50 0.31 8.56
C LYS A 169 -9.86 -0.39 7.26
N LEU A 170 -11.16 -0.46 6.98
CA LEU A 170 -11.71 -0.83 5.69
C LEU A 170 -12.45 0.37 5.11
N GLN A 171 -12.05 0.83 3.94
CA GLN A 171 -12.69 1.92 3.23
C GLN A 171 -13.42 1.39 2.01
N ILE A 172 -14.63 1.89 1.79
CA ILE A 172 -15.44 1.61 0.62
C ILE A 172 -15.54 2.90 -0.19
N VAL A 173 -15.15 2.85 -1.45
CA VAL A 173 -15.14 3.99 -2.39
C VAL A 173 -16.09 3.69 -3.55
N SER A 174 -16.69 4.71 -4.15
CA SER A 174 -17.59 4.61 -5.31
C SER A 174 -17.11 5.54 -6.44
#